data_5729b8c4ee4378a929fde9780780709f
#
_entry.id   5729b8c4ee4378a929fde9780780709f
#
_cell.length_a   1.000
_cell.length_b   1.000
_cell.length_c   1.000
_cell.angle_alpha   90.00
_cell.angle_beta   90.00
_cell.angle_gamma   90.00
#
_symmetry.space_group_name_H-M   'P 1'
#
loop_
_entity.id
_entity.type
_entity.pdbx_description
1 polymer ?
#
loop_
_entity_poly.entity_id
_entity_poly.type
_entity_poly.pdbx_seq_one_letter_code
_entity_poly.pdbx_strand_id
1 'polypeptide(L)'
;MIKTCLRTVLVSLRLAVLVLATTLICCTSKPKHSVLYQEQHRPQLHFSPPSQWMNDPNGMVFFEGEYHLFYQYYPDSTVWGPMHWGHAVSKDLLHWEHLPIALYPDSLGYIFSGSAVVDWNNTSGFGVSGKPPLVAIYTYHDMAAEKAGRLDYQYQGIAYSNDLGRSWHKYSENPALPNPGQIRDFRDPKVFWHALSRQWIMALAVGEHIEFWGSENLKNWVFLSSFGQTWGAHGGVWECPDLFPLRLAGNGDTYWVLLVSINPGGPNGGSATQYFIGQFDGKNFELEPSFAAEVRDEQAIWLDYGRDNYAGVTWSDIPETDSRRLFLGWMGNWDYAQVAPTSPWRSAMTLPRSLELFSTNNGKLRIASVPIKELKTLRELTTALAPADINGEYTLPVTFKGQMELQIEITWTDEKSTELGIEIANTKGEHYRIGYDIANQIFYTDRSKAGDAGFSDKFALKKHTAPRMVDGNSIYFHLFVDDASAEFFADGGLTTMTDIFFPSEPFSSVRLFSKGGKANLSQGQLHTLKGIWK
;
A
#
# COMPACT_ATOMS: atom_id res chain seq x y z
N MET A 1 36.57 76.85 -14.08
CA MET A 1 36.07 75.63 -14.74
C MET A 1 36.46 74.28 -14.10
N ILE A 2 37.65 74.14 -13.51
CA ILE A 2 38.11 72.81 -12.94
C ILE A 2 37.42 72.44 -11.63
N LYS A 3 36.99 73.36 -10.77
CA LYS A 3 36.29 73.06 -9.49
C LYS A 3 34.85 72.64 -9.66
N THR A 4 34.18 72.99 -10.76
CA THR A 4 32.76 72.60 -10.99
C THR A 4 32.67 71.16 -11.55
N CYS A 5 33.65 70.77 -12.35
CA CYS A 5 33.70 69.41 -12.93
C CYS A 5 33.95 68.31 -11.89
N LEU A 6 34.79 68.60 -10.85
CA LEU A 6 35.08 67.62 -9.80
C LEU A 6 33.91 67.34 -8.84
N ARG A 7 33.01 68.33 -8.61
CA ARG A 7 31.81 68.14 -7.78
C ARG A 7 30.75 67.28 -8.49
N THR A 8 30.59 67.38 -9.78
CA THR A 8 29.63 66.61 -10.58
C THR A 8 30.04 65.13 -10.68
N VAL A 9 31.34 64.84 -10.82
CA VAL A 9 31.86 63.48 -10.88
C VAL A 9 31.75 62.77 -9.51
N LEU A 10 31.99 63.49 -8.40
CA LEU A 10 31.86 62.92 -7.04
C LEU A 10 30.38 62.64 -6.62
N VAL A 11 29.41 63.42 -7.11
CA VAL A 11 27.98 63.16 -6.86
C VAL A 11 27.49 61.98 -7.68
N SER A 12 27.96 61.85 -8.94
CA SER A 12 27.61 60.72 -9.81
C SER A 12 28.20 59.41 -9.29
N LEU A 13 29.43 59.42 -8.70
CA LEU A 13 30.03 58.23 -8.10
C LEU A 13 29.32 57.78 -6.80
N ARG A 14 28.85 58.75 -6.00
CA ARG A 14 28.08 58.43 -4.78
C ARG A 14 26.66 57.91 -5.10
N LEU A 15 26.00 58.34 -6.14
CA LEU A 15 24.73 57.79 -6.56
C LEU A 15 24.89 56.39 -7.16
N ALA A 16 25.94 56.15 -7.95
CA ALA A 16 26.21 54.81 -8.51
C ALA A 16 26.54 53.76 -7.41
N VAL A 17 27.27 54.14 -6.33
CA VAL A 17 27.57 53.27 -5.19
C VAL A 17 26.28 53.04 -4.37
N LEU A 18 25.39 54.01 -4.24
CA LEU A 18 24.11 53.83 -3.50
C LEU A 18 23.14 52.92 -4.27
N VAL A 19 23.10 53.01 -5.59
CA VAL A 19 22.25 52.13 -6.45
C VAL A 19 22.83 50.70 -6.49
N LEU A 20 24.16 50.53 -6.46
CA LEU A 20 24.78 49.19 -6.38
C LEU A 20 24.60 48.56 -5.00
N ALA A 21 24.54 49.36 -3.92
CA ALA A 21 24.30 48.82 -2.56
C ALA A 21 22.81 48.43 -2.34
N THR A 22 21.87 49.07 -3.04
CA THR A 22 20.44 48.72 -2.94
C THR A 22 20.04 47.52 -3.81
N THR A 23 20.79 47.20 -4.85
CA THR A 23 20.56 45.97 -5.66
C THR A 23 21.17 44.70 -5.07
N LEU A 24 22.06 44.82 -4.07
CA LEU A 24 22.66 43.67 -3.37
C LEU A 24 21.89 43.23 -2.11
N ILE A 25 20.78 43.89 -1.75
CA ILE A 25 19.90 43.48 -0.61
C ILE A 25 18.66 42.70 -1.10
N CYS A 26 18.58 42.39 -2.40
CA CYS A 26 17.47 41.58 -2.90
C CYS A 26 17.92 40.11 -2.99
N CYS A 27 17.29 39.28 -2.17
CA CYS A 27 17.26 37.81 -2.27
C CYS A 27 18.53 37.03 -1.90
N THR A 28 18.91 37.05 -0.63
CA THR A 28 19.34 35.82 0.01
C THR A 28 18.28 35.35 1.00
N SER A 29 17.07 35.09 0.53
CA SER A 29 16.28 34.04 1.15
C SER A 29 17.01 32.75 0.84
N LYS A 30 17.89 32.28 1.75
CA LYS A 30 18.28 30.88 1.79
C LYS A 30 16.96 30.10 1.59
N PRO A 31 16.89 29.16 0.63
CA PRO A 31 15.76 28.26 0.63
C PRO A 31 15.68 27.73 2.06
N LYS A 32 14.54 27.86 2.73
CA LYS A 32 14.23 27.07 3.90
C LYS A 32 14.53 25.65 3.44
N HIS A 33 15.59 25.00 3.97
CA HIS A 33 15.69 23.57 3.87
C HIS A 33 14.37 23.07 4.44
N SER A 34 13.46 22.68 3.59
CA SER A 34 12.32 21.88 4.00
C SER A 34 12.97 20.65 4.63
N VAL A 35 12.82 20.48 5.92
CA VAL A 35 13.27 19.28 6.59
C VAL A 35 12.36 18.21 6.03
N LEU A 36 12.90 17.38 5.15
CA LEU A 36 12.16 16.28 4.52
C LEU A 36 11.56 15.40 5.62
N TYR A 37 10.35 14.90 5.38
CA TYR A 37 9.60 14.03 6.30
C TYR A 37 9.15 14.66 7.64
N GLN A 38 9.04 16.00 7.71
CA GLN A 38 8.47 16.73 8.85
C GLN A 38 7.28 17.63 8.46
N GLU A 39 6.79 17.47 7.25
CA GLU A 39 5.63 18.20 6.78
C GLU A 39 4.39 17.74 7.52
N GLN A 40 3.37 18.59 7.63
CA GLN A 40 2.08 18.23 8.21
C GLN A 40 1.50 16.98 7.50
N HIS A 41 0.99 16.02 8.27
CA HIS A 41 0.44 14.75 7.80
C HIS A 41 1.46 13.79 7.18
N ARG A 42 2.77 14.10 7.23
CA ARG A 42 3.80 13.21 6.71
C ARG A 42 3.84 11.91 7.52
N PRO A 43 3.64 10.75 6.88
CA PRO A 43 3.72 9.48 7.59
C PRO A 43 5.08 9.27 8.24
N GLN A 44 5.07 8.83 9.49
CA GLN A 44 6.27 8.55 10.27
C GLN A 44 6.55 7.04 10.38
N LEU A 45 5.52 6.21 10.18
CA LEU A 45 5.64 4.75 10.24
C LEU A 45 5.59 4.10 8.86
N HIS A 46 5.14 4.83 7.84
CA HIS A 46 4.86 4.31 6.51
C HIS A 46 5.83 4.87 5.48
N PHE A 47 6.16 4.05 4.48
CA PHE A 47 6.91 4.52 3.34
C PHE A 47 6.11 5.57 2.56
N SER A 48 6.76 6.67 2.21
CA SER A 48 6.21 7.71 1.35
C SER A 48 7.31 8.29 0.45
N PRO A 49 6.98 8.83 -0.74
CA PRO A 49 7.98 9.39 -1.63
C PRO A 49 8.57 10.66 -1.02
N PRO A 50 9.82 11.04 -1.36
CA PRO A 50 10.40 12.30 -0.88
C PRO A 50 9.54 13.51 -1.23
N SER A 51 8.95 13.48 -2.43
CA SER A 51 8.05 14.51 -2.96
C SER A 51 7.22 13.93 -4.10
N GLN A 52 6.20 14.67 -4.53
CA GLN A 52 5.38 14.39 -5.70
C GLN A 52 4.46 13.16 -5.54
N TRP A 53 3.89 12.68 -6.64
CA TRP A 53 2.90 11.62 -6.67
C TRP A 53 3.49 10.22 -6.58
N MET A 54 2.89 9.36 -5.77
CA MET A 54 3.14 7.93 -5.72
C MET A 54 1.81 7.16 -5.66
N ASN A 55 1.73 5.99 -6.31
CA ASN A 55 0.68 4.99 -6.10
C ASN A 55 1.28 3.57 -6.03
N ASP A 56 0.77 2.60 -6.73
CA ASP A 56 1.01 1.15 -6.61
C ASP A 56 2.45 0.75 -6.27
N PRO A 57 2.66 -0.16 -5.32
CA PRO A 57 3.94 -0.85 -5.15
C PRO A 57 4.21 -1.76 -6.36
N ASN A 58 5.43 -1.74 -6.86
CA ASN A 58 5.86 -2.47 -8.05
C ASN A 58 7.14 -3.23 -7.80
N GLY A 59 7.45 -4.21 -8.64
CA GLY A 59 8.76 -4.83 -8.75
C GLY A 59 9.35 -5.32 -7.43
N MET A 60 8.52 -5.65 -6.44
CA MET A 60 8.98 -6.02 -5.11
C MET A 60 9.71 -7.35 -5.14
N VAL A 61 11.02 -7.32 -4.86
CA VAL A 61 11.91 -8.47 -4.90
C VAL A 61 12.95 -8.39 -3.79
N PHE A 62 13.30 -9.53 -3.19
CA PHE A 62 14.42 -9.62 -2.27
C PHE A 62 15.64 -10.16 -3.02
N PHE A 63 16.76 -9.45 -2.93
CA PHE A 63 18.00 -9.89 -3.56
C PHE A 63 19.22 -9.44 -2.77
N GLU A 64 20.19 -10.37 -2.52
CA GLU A 64 21.46 -10.10 -1.85
C GLU A 64 21.34 -9.30 -0.54
N GLY A 65 20.31 -9.60 0.27
CA GLY A 65 20.11 -8.98 1.60
C GLY A 65 19.35 -7.65 1.58
N GLU A 66 18.80 -7.26 0.44
CA GLU A 66 18.02 -6.05 0.30
C GLU A 66 16.60 -6.36 -0.20
N TYR A 67 15.60 -5.74 0.43
CA TYR A 67 14.24 -5.67 -0.05
C TYR A 67 14.13 -4.48 -1.01
N HIS A 68 13.85 -4.74 -2.27
CA HIS A 68 13.57 -3.70 -3.26
C HIS A 68 12.10 -3.38 -3.26
N LEU A 69 11.75 -2.09 -3.30
CA LEU A 69 10.44 -1.54 -3.52
C LEU A 69 10.52 -0.56 -4.68
N PHE A 70 9.90 -0.91 -5.78
CA PHE A 70 9.60 0.06 -6.82
C PHE A 70 8.17 0.52 -6.64
N TYR A 71 7.83 1.67 -7.21
CA TYR A 71 6.49 2.24 -7.08
C TYR A 71 6.15 3.12 -8.27
N GLN A 72 4.89 3.20 -8.59
CA GLN A 72 4.39 4.15 -9.56
C GLN A 72 4.70 5.56 -9.08
N TYR A 73 5.42 6.33 -9.89
CA TYR A 73 5.94 7.63 -9.50
C TYR A 73 5.79 8.66 -10.62
N TYR A 74 5.27 9.84 -10.30
CA TYR A 74 5.31 10.98 -11.21
C TYR A 74 6.14 12.11 -10.59
N PRO A 75 7.36 12.39 -11.11
CA PRO A 75 8.31 13.31 -10.49
C PRO A 75 7.95 14.80 -10.64
N ASP A 76 7.00 15.17 -11.51
CA ASP A 76 6.74 16.56 -11.85
C ASP A 76 5.49 17.14 -11.19
N SER A 77 4.67 16.33 -10.51
CA SER A 77 3.43 16.81 -9.88
C SER A 77 2.98 15.90 -8.73
N THR A 78 2.10 16.45 -7.86
CA THR A 78 1.41 15.69 -6.80
C THR A 78 0.10 15.06 -7.27
N VAL A 79 -0.17 14.99 -8.56
CA VAL A 79 -1.29 14.27 -9.18
C VAL A 79 -0.76 13.23 -10.14
N TRP A 80 -1.60 12.26 -10.51
CA TRP A 80 -1.24 11.24 -11.48
C TRP A 80 -0.87 11.85 -12.84
N GLY A 81 0.14 11.29 -13.50
CA GLY A 81 0.65 11.77 -14.78
C GLY A 81 1.54 10.73 -15.47
N PRO A 82 2.54 11.14 -16.28
CA PRO A 82 3.47 10.23 -16.92
C PRO A 82 4.24 9.36 -15.90
N MET A 83 3.79 8.11 -15.71
CA MET A 83 4.32 7.22 -14.70
C MET A 83 5.73 6.72 -15.01
N HIS A 84 6.54 6.73 -13.97
CA HIS A 84 7.87 6.15 -13.86
C HIS A 84 7.85 5.04 -12.81
N TRP A 85 8.90 4.24 -12.72
CA TRP A 85 9.16 3.47 -11.51
C TRP A 85 10.15 4.23 -10.62
N GLY A 86 9.67 4.78 -9.49
CA GLY A 86 10.51 5.15 -8.37
C GLY A 86 11.13 3.92 -7.75
N HIS A 87 12.20 4.07 -6.94
CA HIS A 87 12.92 2.95 -6.38
C HIS A 87 13.41 3.26 -4.97
N ALA A 88 13.27 2.31 -4.07
CA ALA A 88 13.86 2.33 -2.74
C ALA A 88 14.30 0.92 -2.32
N VAL A 89 15.26 0.86 -1.40
CA VAL A 89 15.76 -0.39 -0.81
C VAL A 89 15.73 -0.33 0.70
N SER A 90 15.53 -1.49 1.33
CA SER A 90 15.56 -1.65 2.78
C SER A 90 16.19 -2.98 3.16
N LYS A 91 16.82 -3.03 4.36
CA LYS A 91 17.33 -4.27 4.96
C LYS A 91 16.37 -4.88 5.99
N ASP A 92 15.36 -4.10 6.40
CA ASP A 92 14.47 -4.46 7.50
C ASP A 92 12.98 -4.15 7.22
N LEU A 93 12.64 -3.75 5.98
CA LEU A 93 11.29 -3.38 5.54
C LEU A 93 10.73 -2.08 6.18
N LEU A 94 11.48 -1.43 7.06
CA LEU A 94 11.07 -0.21 7.78
C LEU A 94 11.87 1.01 7.36
N HIS A 95 13.21 0.89 7.40
CA HIS A 95 14.12 1.99 7.06
C HIS A 95 14.52 1.91 5.60
N TRP A 96 14.07 2.88 4.81
CA TRP A 96 14.21 2.88 3.37
C TRP A 96 15.24 3.91 2.89
N GLU A 97 16.06 3.50 1.95
CA GLU A 97 16.96 4.36 1.18
C GLU A 97 16.36 4.56 -0.21
N HIS A 98 16.06 5.82 -0.56
CA HIS A 98 15.59 6.15 -1.91
C HIS A 98 16.75 6.10 -2.89
N LEU A 99 16.54 5.41 -3.98
CA LEU A 99 17.46 5.32 -5.11
C LEU A 99 16.97 6.19 -6.28
N PRO A 100 17.80 6.42 -7.31
CA PRO A 100 17.34 7.07 -8.53
C PRO A 100 16.16 6.33 -9.16
N ILE A 101 15.33 7.05 -9.92
CA ILE A 101 14.25 6.46 -10.71
C ILE A 101 14.81 5.31 -11.56
N ALA A 102 14.20 4.13 -11.43
CA ALA A 102 14.67 2.92 -12.12
C ALA A 102 14.24 2.89 -13.59
N LEU A 103 12.99 3.24 -13.88
CA LEU A 103 12.44 3.17 -15.23
C LEU A 103 11.74 4.49 -15.58
N TYR A 104 12.11 5.03 -16.73
CA TYR A 104 11.54 6.25 -17.30
C TYR A 104 10.63 5.92 -18.48
N PRO A 105 9.57 6.70 -18.73
CA PRO A 105 8.83 6.67 -20.00
C PRO A 105 9.75 6.76 -21.21
N ASP A 106 9.33 6.18 -22.33
CA ASP A 106 10.02 6.30 -23.62
C ASP A 106 9.01 6.33 -24.78
N SER A 107 9.48 6.08 -26.01
CA SER A 107 8.63 6.07 -27.19
C SER A 107 7.56 4.98 -27.21
N LEU A 108 7.65 3.97 -26.34
CA LEU A 108 6.64 2.91 -26.18
C LEU A 108 5.55 3.32 -25.19
N GLY A 109 5.78 4.29 -24.30
CA GLY A 109 4.75 4.80 -23.40
C GLY A 109 5.22 5.05 -21.96
N TYR A 110 4.24 5.26 -21.08
CA TYR A 110 4.43 5.37 -19.64
C TYR A 110 4.77 4.00 -19.04
N ILE A 111 5.40 4.00 -17.88
CA ILE A 111 5.76 2.76 -17.19
C ILE A 111 4.71 2.48 -16.12
N PHE A 112 3.77 1.60 -16.43
CA PHE A 112 2.72 1.15 -15.51
C PHE A 112 3.21 0.01 -14.61
N SER A 113 2.31 -0.50 -13.78
CA SER A 113 2.62 -1.48 -12.74
C SER A 113 3.14 -2.81 -13.31
N GLY A 114 3.80 -3.56 -12.45
CA GLY A 114 4.38 -4.84 -12.77
C GLY A 114 5.20 -5.41 -11.61
N SER A 115 5.99 -6.44 -11.89
CA SER A 115 6.76 -7.21 -10.92
C SER A 115 8.25 -7.30 -11.28
N ALA A 116 9.06 -7.76 -10.34
CA ALA A 116 10.44 -8.13 -10.57
C ALA A 116 10.74 -9.51 -9.94
N VAL A 117 11.68 -10.22 -10.55
CA VAL A 117 12.16 -11.54 -10.12
C VAL A 117 13.67 -11.62 -10.24
N VAL A 118 14.28 -12.54 -9.48
CA VAL A 118 15.66 -12.97 -9.73
C VAL A 118 15.64 -14.14 -10.70
N ASP A 119 16.26 -13.98 -11.86
CA ASP A 119 16.41 -15.11 -12.82
C ASP A 119 17.62 -15.96 -12.44
N TRP A 120 17.45 -16.77 -11.38
CA TRP A 120 18.51 -17.59 -10.77
C TRP A 120 19.21 -18.50 -11.76
N ASN A 121 18.50 -18.98 -12.76
CA ASN A 121 19.02 -19.91 -13.78
C ASN A 121 19.46 -19.20 -15.05
N ASN A 122 19.39 -17.86 -15.09
CA ASN A 122 19.67 -17.05 -16.27
C ASN A 122 18.94 -17.55 -17.53
N THR A 123 17.67 -17.90 -17.37
CA THR A 123 16.83 -18.40 -18.45
C THR A 123 16.60 -17.35 -19.53
N SER A 124 16.58 -16.08 -19.14
CA SER A 124 16.49 -14.94 -20.05
C SER A 124 17.77 -14.68 -20.85
N GLY A 125 18.90 -15.15 -20.36
CA GLY A 125 20.21 -14.87 -20.96
C GLY A 125 20.70 -13.43 -20.71
N PHE A 126 20.09 -12.68 -19.79
CA PHE A 126 20.50 -11.32 -19.46
C PHE A 126 21.64 -11.26 -18.44
N GLY A 127 21.89 -12.35 -17.70
CA GLY A 127 22.93 -12.42 -16.68
C GLY A 127 24.35 -12.36 -17.27
N VAL A 128 25.24 -11.71 -16.52
CA VAL A 128 26.63 -11.49 -16.93
C VAL A 128 27.57 -12.17 -15.93
N SER A 129 28.64 -12.78 -16.42
CA SER A 129 29.71 -13.38 -15.60
C SER A 129 29.20 -14.45 -14.61
N GLY A 130 28.17 -15.21 -14.99
CA GLY A 130 27.61 -16.29 -14.17
C GLY A 130 26.75 -15.81 -12.98
N LYS A 131 26.42 -14.52 -12.90
CA LYS A 131 25.52 -13.97 -11.90
C LYS A 131 24.08 -13.90 -12.44
N PRO A 132 23.06 -14.19 -11.60
CA PRO A 132 21.67 -14.03 -11.99
C PRO A 132 21.31 -12.54 -12.12
N PRO A 133 20.56 -12.16 -13.16
CA PRO A 133 20.04 -10.80 -13.26
C PRO A 133 18.77 -10.62 -12.43
N LEU A 134 18.49 -9.38 -12.00
CA LEU A 134 17.13 -8.96 -11.70
C LEU A 134 16.40 -8.68 -13.02
N VAL A 135 15.17 -9.15 -13.16
CA VAL A 135 14.34 -8.92 -14.35
C VAL A 135 13.00 -8.32 -13.90
N ALA A 136 12.72 -7.12 -14.40
CA ALA A 136 11.43 -6.44 -14.22
C ALA A 136 10.54 -6.70 -15.43
N ILE A 137 9.30 -7.03 -15.19
CA ILE A 137 8.23 -7.17 -16.19
C ILE A 137 7.14 -6.19 -15.83
N TYR A 138 6.77 -5.30 -16.73
CA TYR A 138 5.88 -4.19 -16.49
C TYR A 138 5.02 -3.86 -17.72
N THR A 139 3.97 -3.09 -17.50
CA THR A 139 3.12 -2.64 -18.59
C THR A 139 3.62 -1.31 -19.15
N TYR A 140 3.78 -1.25 -20.46
CA TYR A 140 3.81 0.02 -21.19
C TYR A 140 2.38 0.50 -21.45
N HIS A 141 2.14 1.79 -21.25
CA HIS A 141 0.89 2.44 -21.57
C HIS A 141 1.12 3.57 -22.59
N ASP A 142 0.69 3.32 -23.82
CA ASP A 142 0.78 4.30 -24.92
C ASP A 142 -0.39 5.29 -24.84
N MET A 143 -0.17 6.40 -24.13
CA MET A 143 -1.15 7.47 -23.96
C MET A 143 -1.58 8.10 -25.29
N ALA A 144 -0.71 8.11 -26.30
CA ALA A 144 -1.06 8.66 -27.61
C ALA A 144 -2.02 7.76 -28.36
N ALA A 145 -1.80 6.43 -28.30
CA ALA A 145 -2.71 5.43 -28.85
C ALA A 145 -4.07 5.44 -28.16
N GLU A 146 -4.10 5.53 -26.82
CA GLU A 146 -5.34 5.64 -26.05
C GLU A 146 -6.15 6.88 -26.47
N LYS A 147 -5.51 8.06 -26.52
CA LYS A 147 -6.15 9.30 -26.96
C LYS A 147 -6.64 9.26 -28.41
N ALA A 148 -6.01 8.44 -29.25
CA ALA A 148 -6.44 8.15 -30.61
C ALA A 148 -7.61 7.17 -30.70
N GLY A 149 -8.09 6.63 -29.55
CA GLY A 149 -9.20 5.68 -29.47
C GLY A 149 -8.81 4.25 -29.84
N ARG A 150 -7.52 3.92 -29.91
CA ARG A 150 -7.05 2.54 -30.08
C ARG A 150 -7.33 1.76 -28.79
N LEU A 151 -7.44 0.44 -28.89
CA LEU A 151 -7.67 -0.44 -27.73
C LEU A 151 -6.41 -1.25 -27.35
N ASP A 152 -5.40 -1.29 -28.21
CA ASP A 152 -4.15 -2.05 -28.05
C ASP A 152 -3.00 -1.20 -27.46
N TYR A 153 -3.32 -0.25 -26.60
CA TYR A 153 -2.37 0.72 -26.05
C TYR A 153 -1.62 0.24 -24.79
N GLN A 154 -1.93 -0.96 -24.28
CA GLN A 154 -1.21 -1.61 -23.18
C GLN A 154 -0.58 -2.91 -23.63
N TYR A 155 0.68 -3.12 -23.30
CA TYR A 155 1.48 -4.31 -23.63
C TYR A 155 2.63 -4.46 -22.65
N GLN A 156 3.20 -5.68 -22.52
CA GLN A 156 4.17 -5.94 -21.46
C GLN A 156 5.60 -5.78 -21.98
N GLY A 157 6.41 -5.05 -21.20
CA GLY A 157 7.83 -4.83 -21.44
C GLY A 157 8.71 -5.47 -20.38
N ILE A 158 10.00 -5.59 -20.71
CA ILE A 158 11.04 -6.12 -19.84
C ILE A 158 12.16 -5.09 -19.68
N ALA A 159 12.68 -5.02 -18.45
CA ALA A 159 13.98 -4.42 -18.15
C ALA A 159 14.77 -5.36 -17.23
N TYR A 160 16.10 -5.24 -17.24
CA TYR A 160 16.97 -6.07 -16.41
C TYR A 160 18.11 -5.27 -15.79
N SER A 161 18.62 -5.78 -14.67
CA SER A 161 19.76 -5.21 -13.95
C SER A 161 20.79 -6.29 -13.62
N ASN A 162 22.07 -5.94 -13.75
CA ASN A 162 23.22 -6.80 -13.40
C ASN A 162 24.07 -6.22 -12.25
N ASP A 163 23.59 -5.15 -11.60
CA ASP A 163 24.29 -4.41 -10.55
C ASP A 163 23.43 -4.23 -9.29
N LEU A 164 22.70 -5.26 -8.91
CA LEU A 164 21.81 -5.28 -7.73
C LEU A 164 20.70 -4.21 -7.81
N GLY A 165 20.14 -4.00 -8.99
CA GLY A 165 19.04 -3.04 -9.19
C GLY A 165 19.47 -1.56 -9.24
N ARG A 166 20.77 -1.24 -9.24
CA ARG A 166 21.25 0.17 -9.23
C ARG A 166 21.07 0.84 -10.59
N SER A 167 21.16 0.07 -11.69
CA SER A 167 20.82 0.53 -13.02
C SER A 167 19.99 -0.50 -13.78
N TRP A 168 19.17 -0.03 -14.71
CA TRP A 168 18.22 -0.87 -15.45
C TRP A 168 18.36 -0.65 -16.95
N HIS A 169 18.36 -1.74 -17.71
CA HIS A 169 18.42 -1.77 -19.16
C HIS A 169 17.12 -2.32 -19.71
N LYS A 170 16.41 -1.53 -20.49
CA LYS A 170 15.21 -1.99 -21.20
C LYS A 170 15.60 -2.97 -22.30
N TYR A 171 14.82 -4.05 -22.44
CA TYR A 171 15.05 -5.05 -23.49
C TYR A 171 14.83 -4.42 -24.86
N SER A 172 15.78 -4.62 -25.79
CA SER A 172 15.77 -3.97 -27.09
C SER A 172 14.65 -4.43 -28.01
N GLU A 173 14.07 -5.62 -27.74
CA GLU A 173 12.98 -6.20 -28.51
C GLU A 173 11.62 -6.07 -27.82
N ASN A 174 11.48 -5.09 -26.90
CA ASN A 174 10.17 -4.79 -26.33
C ASN A 174 9.17 -4.34 -27.40
N PRO A 175 7.88 -4.71 -27.28
CA PRO A 175 7.26 -5.40 -26.15
C PRO A 175 7.50 -6.92 -26.18
N ALA A 176 7.77 -7.52 -25.00
CA ALA A 176 7.94 -8.97 -24.84
C ALA A 176 6.60 -9.72 -24.96
N LEU A 177 5.49 -9.10 -24.53
CA LEU A 177 4.14 -9.58 -24.79
C LEU A 177 3.33 -8.44 -25.38
N PRO A 178 3.16 -8.39 -26.72
CA PRO A 178 2.31 -7.41 -27.36
C PRO A 178 0.84 -7.64 -27.01
N ASN A 179 0.02 -6.59 -27.08
CA ASN A 179 -1.42 -6.74 -26.96
C ASN A 179 -1.93 -7.64 -28.11
N PRO A 180 -2.67 -8.73 -27.81
CA PRO A 180 -3.13 -9.65 -28.85
C PRO A 180 -4.18 -9.06 -29.80
N GLY A 181 -4.59 -7.85 -29.55
CA GLY A 181 -5.44 -7.04 -30.40
C GLY A 181 -6.75 -6.65 -29.70
N GLN A 182 -6.98 -5.33 -29.61
CA GLN A 182 -8.22 -4.74 -29.16
C GLN A 182 -8.62 -5.04 -27.69
N ILE A 183 -7.65 -5.30 -26.82
CA ILE A 183 -7.89 -5.44 -25.37
C ILE A 183 -7.53 -4.13 -24.69
N ARG A 184 -8.54 -3.45 -24.19
CA ARG A 184 -8.38 -2.12 -23.57
C ARG A 184 -7.53 -2.16 -22.31
N ASP A 185 -7.89 -3.02 -21.35
CA ASP A 185 -7.24 -3.14 -20.05
C ASP A 185 -6.45 -4.45 -20.03
N PHE A 186 -5.12 -4.38 -20.28
CA PHE A 186 -4.21 -5.50 -20.44
C PHE A 186 -2.90 -5.18 -19.73
N ARG A 187 -2.88 -5.30 -18.37
CA ARG A 187 -1.83 -4.72 -17.54
C ARG A 187 -1.49 -5.46 -16.26
N ASP A 188 -0.45 -4.97 -15.57
CA ASP A 188 -0.02 -5.33 -14.22
C ASP A 188 0.48 -6.77 -14.10
N PRO A 189 1.52 -7.18 -14.88
CA PRO A 189 2.01 -8.54 -14.87
C PRO A 189 2.69 -8.88 -13.54
N LYS A 190 2.21 -9.95 -12.87
CA LYS A 190 2.91 -10.60 -11.76
C LYS A 190 3.54 -11.89 -12.26
N VAL A 191 4.86 -11.98 -12.16
CA VAL A 191 5.64 -13.11 -12.67
C VAL A 191 6.31 -13.86 -11.52
N PHE A 192 6.32 -15.19 -11.59
CA PHE A 192 7.04 -16.08 -10.67
C PHE A 192 7.47 -17.36 -11.36
N TRP A 193 8.48 -18.03 -10.81
CA TRP A 193 8.92 -19.34 -11.30
C TRP A 193 8.05 -20.45 -10.69
N HIS A 194 7.39 -21.26 -11.53
CA HIS A 194 6.64 -22.43 -11.10
C HIS A 194 7.51 -23.69 -11.22
N ALA A 195 8.00 -24.18 -10.08
CA ALA A 195 9.00 -25.24 -10.04
C ALA A 195 8.52 -26.57 -10.64
N LEU A 196 7.25 -26.93 -10.42
CA LEU A 196 6.70 -28.21 -10.92
C LEU A 196 6.58 -28.25 -12.44
N SER A 197 6.10 -27.18 -13.07
CA SER A 197 6.01 -27.08 -14.54
C SER A 197 7.31 -26.58 -15.19
N ARG A 198 8.30 -26.14 -14.37
CA ARG A 198 9.61 -25.63 -14.79
C ARG A 198 9.51 -24.50 -15.82
N GLN A 199 8.63 -23.54 -15.55
CA GLN A 199 8.42 -22.36 -16.38
C GLN A 199 8.08 -21.13 -15.52
N TRP A 200 8.28 -19.98 -16.10
CA TRP A 200 7.77 -18.73 -15.57
C TRP A 200 6.27 -18.64 -15.84
N ILE A 201 5.53 -18.22 -14.83
CA ILE A 201 4.10 -17.95 -14.94
C ILE A 201 3.90 -16.45 -14.75
N MET A 202 3.08 -15.85 -15.61
CA MET A 202 2.58 -14.48 -15.47
C MET A 202 1.09 -14.55 -15.19
N ALA A 203 0.65 -13.95 -14.09
CA ALA A 203 -0.74 -13.56 -13.88
C ALA A 203 -0.90 -12.12 -14.38
N LEU A 204 -1.84 -11.89 -15.29
CA LEU A 204 -2.05 -10.61 -15.97
C LEU A 204 -3.51 -10.20 -15.86
N ALA A 205 -3.78 -8.96 -15.48
CA ALA A 205 -5.14 -8.44 -15.44
C ALA A 205 -5.62 -8.06 -16.86
N VAL A 206 -6.83 -8.55 -17.20
CA VAL A 206 -7.44 -8.36 -18.52
C VAL A 206 -8.91 -7.98 -18.35
N GLY A 207 -9.18 -6.67 -18.33
CA GLY A 207 -10.52 -6.16 -18.05
C GLY A 207 -11.03 -6.57 -16.66
N GLU A 208 -11.98 -7.51 -16.60
CA GLU A 208 -12.56 -8.02 -15.35
C GLU A 208 -12.23 -9.51 -15.10
N HIS A 209 -11.07 -9.97 -15.55
CA HIS A 209 -10.58 -11.34 -15.28
C HIS A 209 -9.04 -11.38 -15.30
N ILE A 210 -8.47 -12.51 -14.92
CA ILE A 210 -7.03 -12.77 -14.96
C ILE A 210 -6.72 -13.78 -16.05
N GLU A 211 -5.67 -13.50 -16.84
CA GLU A 211 -5.07 -14.46 -17.74
C GLU A 211 -3.76 -14.99 -17.16
N PHE A 212 -3.52 -16.27 -17.36
CA PHE A 212 -2.23 -16.91 -17.05
C PHE A 212 -1.45 -17.17 -18.35
N TRP A 213 -0.19 -16.78 -18.33
CA TRP A 213 0.74 -16.94 -19.44
C TRP A 213 1.99 -17.68 -18.97
N GLY A 214 2.53 -18.58 -19.82
CA GLY A 214 3.73 -19.35 -19.52
C GLY A 214 4.91 -18.93 -20.38
N SER A 215 6.13 -18.99 -19.82
CA SER A 215 7.37 -18.69 -20.55
C SER A 215 8.53 -19.55 -20.04
N GLU A 216 9.40 -20.02 -20.94
CA GLU A 216 10.64 -20.69 -20.58
C GLU A 216 11.80 -19.70 -20.32
N ASN A 217 11.67 -18.45 -20.79
CA ASN A 217 12.79 -17.51 -20.89
C ASN A 217 12.45 -16.05 -20.58
N LEU A 218 11.27 -15.76 -19.99
CA LEU A 218 10.74 -14.42 -19.69
C LEU A 218 10.47 -13.52 -20.91
N LYS A 219 10.93 -13.89 -22.10
CA LYS A 219 10.83 -13.09 -23.34
C LYS A 219 9.69 -13.51 -24.25
N ASN A 220 9.40 -14.80 -24.28
CA ASN A 220 8.37 -15.38 -25.15
C ASN A 220 7.27 -15.98 -24.29
N TRP A 221 6.04 -15.50 -24.43
CA TRP A 221 4.91 -15.87 -23.61
C TRP A 221 3.84 -16.60 -24.41
N VAL A 222 3.28 -17.65 -23.83
CA VAL A 222 2.20 -18.46 -24.40
C VAL A 222 1.01 -18.42 -23.45
N PHE A 223 -0.17 -18.12 -23.97
CA PHE A 223 -1.41 -18.17 -23.20
C PHE A 223 -1.68 -19.59 -22.67
N LEU A 224 -2.01 -19.68 -21.38
CA LEU A 224 -2.31 -20.94 -20.71
C LEU A 224 -3.79 -21.09 -20.40
N SER A 225 -4.36 -20.16 -19.66
CA SER A 225 -5.76 -20.19 -19.21
C SER A 225 -6.21 -18.83 -18.71
N SER A 226 -7.47 -18.74 -18.28
CA SER A 226 -8.03 -17.55 -17.64
C SER A 226 -8.89 -17.92 -16.44
N PHE A 227 -9.06 -16.96 -15.51
CA PHE A 227 -9.86 -17.12 -14.30
C PHE A 227 -10.61 -15.81 -13.98
N GLY A 228 -11.79 -15.93 -13.39
CA GLY A 228 -12.49 -14.82 -12.76
C GLY A 228 -13.73 -14.32 -13.48
N GLN A 229 -14.01 -14.77 -14.71
CA GLN A 229 -15.14 -14.25 -15.51
C GLN A 229 -16.51 -14.31 -14.79
N THR A 230 -16.66 -15.21 -13.83
CA THR A 230 -17.92 -15.42 -13.08
C THR A 230 -17.70 -15.45 -11.56
N TRP A 231 -16.51 -15.11 -11.08
CA TRP A 231 -16.12 -15.17 -9.68
C TRP A 231 -15.67 -13.81 -9.18
N GLY A 232 -16.04 -13.47 -7.94
CA GLY A 232 -15.61 -12.25 -7.29
C GLY A 232 -16.45 -11.03 -7.64
N ALA A 233 -15.99 -9.86 -7.20
CA ALA A 233 -16.59 -8.57 -7.49
C ALA A 233 -16.28 -8.13 -8.92
N HIS A 234 -17.28 -7.59 -9.61
CA HIS A 234 -17.24 -7.06 -10.96
C HIS A 234 -17.80 -5.63 -11.00
N GLY A 235 -17.80 -5.01 -12.18
CA GLY A 235 -18.28 -3.64 -12.39
C GLY A 235 -17.18 -2.58 -12.24
N GLY A 236 -15.94 -3.02 -12.12
CA GLY A 236 -14.73 -2.22 -12.17
C GLY A 236 -13.61 -2.99 -12.85
N VAL A 237 -12.52 -2.31 -13.17
CA VAL A 237 -11.36 -2.94 -13.80
C VAL A 237 -10.57 -3.74 -12.77
N TRP A 238 -10.20 -4.96 -13.11
CA TRP A 238 -9.28 -5.77 -12.31
C TRP A 238 -7.84 -5.34 -12.58
N GLU A 239 -7.04 -5.22 -11.50
CA GLU A 239 -5.68 -4.68 -11.53
C GLU A 239 -4.78 -5.44 -10.56
N CYS A 240 -3.47 -5.33 -10.74
CA CYS A 240 -2.43 -5.79 -9.81
C CYS A 240 -2.67 -7.21 -9.26
N PRO A 241 -2.79 -8.25 -10.12
CA PRO A 241 -2.93 -9.61 -9.65
C PRO A 241 -1.66 -10.08 -8.94
N ASP A 242 -1.81 -10.98 -7.95
CA ASP A 242 -0.68 -11.68 -7.35
C ASP A 242 -1.06 -13.12 -7.02
N LEU A 243 -0.30 -14.10 -7.51
CA LEU A 243 -0.56 -15.53 -7.33
C LEU A 243 0.61 -16.19 -6.60
N PHE A 244 0.34 -16.80 -5.45
CA PHE A 244 1.36 -17.43 -4.63
C PHE A 244 0.80 -18.55 -3.73
N PRO A 245 1.64 -19.53 -3.32
CA PRO A 245 1.24 -20.54 -2.36
C PRO A 245 1.32 -20.02 -0.92
N LEU A 246 0.38 -20.48 -0.07
CA LEU A 246 0.39 -20.34 1.38
C LEU A 246 0.14 -21.70 2.04
N ARG A 247 0.81 -21.94 3.17
CA ARG A 247 0.54 -23.10 4.01
C ARG A 247 -0.56 -22.78 5.02
N LEU A 248 -1.54 -23.68 5.13
CA LEU A 248 -2.58 -23.58 6.13
C LEU A 248 -1.99 -23.80 7.53
N ALA A 249 -2.20 -22.85 8.42
CA ALA A 249 -1.77 -22.96 9.80
C ALA A 249 -2.42 -24.18 10.47
N GLY A 250 -1.62 -24.97 11.16
CA GLY A 250 -2.06 -26.14 11.94
C GLY A 250 -1.90 -27.49 11.25
N ASN A 251 -2.16 -27.63 9.93
CA ASN A 251 -1.99 -28.92 9.23
C ASN A 251 -0.90 -28.92 8.15
N GLY A 252 -0.52 -27.74 7.67
CA GLY A 252 0.56 -27.58 6.68
C GLY A 252 0.16 -27.83 5.23
N ASP A 253 -1.13 -28.07 4.94
CA ASP A 253 -1.64 -28.15 3.56
C ASP A 253 -1.35 -26.86 2.81
N THR A 254 -0.98 -26.96 1.56
CA THR A 254 -0.66 -25.81 0.72
C THR A 254 -1.83 -25.46 -0.18
N TYR A 255 -2.23 -24.22 -0.14
CA TYR A 255 -3.21 -23.62 -1.05
C TYR A 255 -2.56 -22.50 -1.84
N TRP A 256 -3.06 -22.27 -3.04
CA TRP A 256 -2.71 -21.10 -3.83
C TRP A 256 -3.69 -19.97 -3.56
N VAL A 257 -3.16 -18.78 -3.44
CA VAL A 257 -3.92 -17.55 -3.23
C VAL A 257 -3.71 -16.65 -4.42
N LEU A 258 -4.82 -16.16 -4.97
CA LEU A 258 -4.82 -15.13 -6.01
C LEU A 258 -5.40 -13.85 -5.39
N LEU A 259 -4.59 -12.79 -5.26
CA LEU A 259 -5.04 -11.43 -4.95
C LEU A 259 -5.44 -10.74 -6.24
N VAL A 260 -6.48 -9.91 -6.19
CA VAL A 260 -6.93 -9.09 -7.32
C VAL A 260 -7.49 -7.78 -6.80
N SER A 261 -6.91 -6.68 -7.23
CA SER A 261 -7.43 -5.34 -6.97
C SER A 261 -8.54 -5.00 -7.97
N ILE A 262 -9.52 -4.20 -7.55
CA ILE A 262 -10.62 -3.73 -8.39
C ILE A 262 -10.91 -2.25 -8.15
N ASN A 263 -11.16 -1.49 -9.22
CA ASN A 263 -11.57 -0.09 -9.14
C ASN A 263 -12.52 0.30 -10.30
N PRO A 264 -13.73 0.86 -9.96
CA PRO A 264 -14.39 0.85 -8.67
C PRO A 264 -14.89 -0.57 -8.33
N GLY A 265 -15.41 -0.79 -7.13
CA GLY A 265 -16.02 -2.07 -6.75
C GLY A 265 -15.73 -2.50 -5.31
N GLY A 266 -14.97 -1.71 -4.56
CA GLY A 266 -14.65 -2.02 -3.17
C GLY A 266 -15.85 -2.06 -2.22
N PRO A 267 -15.77 -2.79 -1.08
CA PRO A 267 -16.88 -3.04 -0.17
C PRO A 267 -17.43 -1.76 0.46
N ASN A 268 -16.59 -0.76 0.63
CA ASN A 268 -16.94 0.56 1.15
C ASN A 268 -16.90 1.66 0.08
N GLY A 269 -16.79 1.27 -1.21
CA GLY A 269 -16.72 2.14 -2.37
C GLY A 269 -15.29 2.45 -2.81
N GLY A 270 -15.13 2.78 -4.09
CA GLY A 270 -13.84 3.04 -4.71
C GLY A 270 -13.00 1.78 -4.87
N SER A 271 -11.73 1.88 -4.56
CA SER A 271 -10.71 0.86 -4.77
C SER A 271 -10.62 -0.14 -3.62
N ALA A 272 -10.39 -1.43 -3.90
CA ALA A 272 -10.10 -2.46 -2.88
C ALA A 272 -9.42 -3.69 -3.49
N THR A 273 -8.92 -4.61 -2.65
CA THR A 273 -8.28 -5.86 -3.06
C THR A 273 -9.07 -7.06 -2.53
N GLN A 274 -9.59 -7.88 -3.42
CA GLN A 274 -10.23 -9.16 -3.13
C GLN A 274 -9.23 -10.30 -3.25
N TYR A 275 -9.55 -11.48 -2.69
CA TYR A 275 -8.71 -12.65 -2.84
C TYR A 275 -9.51 -13.93 -3.10
N PHE A 276 -8.83 -14.89 -3.68
CA PHE A 276 -9.34 -16.22 -3.99
C PHE A 276 -8.39 -17.28 -3.45
N ILE A 277 -8.94 -18.36 -2.91
CA ILE A 277 -8.17 -19.50 -2.38
C ILE A 277 -8.52 -20.74 -3.20
N GLY A 278 -7.48 -21.46 -3.67
CA GLY A 278 -7.66 -22.61 -4.52
C GLY A 278 -6.39 -23.42 -4.74
N GLN A 279 -6.29 -24.06 -5.89
CA GLN A 279 -5.14 -24.82 -6.36
C GLN A 279 -4.68 -24.29 -7.71
N PHE A 280 -3.38 -24.33 -7.95
CA PHE A 280 -2.78 -23.97 -9.24
C PHE A 280 -1.82 -25.07 -9.71
N ASP A 281 -2.08 -25.63 -10.89
CA ASP A 281 -1.31 -26.77 -11.43
C ASP A 281 -0.14 -26.35 -12.35
N GLY A 282 0.10 -25.05 -12.47
CA GLY A 282 1.06 -24.45 -13.40
C GLY A 282 0.42 -23.99 -14.71
N LYS A 283 -0.89 -24.17 -14.85
CA LYS A 283 -1.68 -23.74 -15.99
C LYS A 283 -3.03 -23.16 -15.59
N ASN A 284 -3.79 -23.88 -14.75
CA ASN A 284 -5.15 -23.51 -14.36
C ASN A 284 -5.18 -23.19 -12.88
N PHE A 285 -5.93 -22.14 -12.49
CA PHE A 285 -6.31 -21.87 -11.13
C PHE A 285 -7.76 -22.31 -10.90
N GLU A 286 -7.96 -23.18 -9.91
CA GLU A 286 -9.28 -23.71 -9.54
C GLU A 286 -9.56 -23.39 -8.09
N LEU A 287 -10.75 -22.84 -7.80
CA LEU A 287 -11.15 -22.50 -6.42
C LEU A 287 -11.28 -23.76 -5.56
N GLU A 288 -10.85 -23.65 -4.31
CA GLU A 288 -11.19 -24.63 -3.28
C GLU A 288 -12.72 -24.73 -3.16
N PRO A 289 -13.33 -25.91 -3.20
CA PRO A 289 -14.80 -26.05 -3.25
C PRO A 289 -15.55 -25.35 -2.13
N SER A 290 -15.02 -25.39 -0.89
CA SER A 290 -15.62 -24.68 0.24
C SER A 290 -15.54 -23.16 0.06
N PHE A 291 -14.42 -22.64 -0.42
CA PHE A 291 -14.24 -21.22 -0.71
C PHE A 291 -15.11 -20.76 -1.89
N ALA A 292 -15.23 -21.58 -2.94
CA ALA A 292 -16.09 -21.32 -4.10
C ALA A 292 -17.57 -21.15 -3.70
N ALA A 293 -18.06 -21.93 -2.75
CA ALA A 293 -19.42 -21.80 -2.23
C ALA A 293 -19.62 -20.43 -1.57
N GLU A 294 -18.66 -19.98 -0.75
CA GLU A 294 -18.75 -18.69 -0.05
C GLU A 294 -18.70 -17.49 -1.02
N VAL A 295 -17.75 -17.49 -1.96
CA VAL A 295 -17.62 -16.38 -2.94
C VAL A 295 -18.86 -16.27 -3.82
N ARG A 296 -19.56 -17.39 -4.08
CA ARG A 296 -20.83 -17.35 -4.83
C ARG A 296 -21.92 -16.61 -4.05
N ASP A 297 -21.97 -16.78 -2.74
CA ASP A 297 -23.00 -16.18 -1.87
C ASP A 297 -22.64 -14.74 -1.46
N GLU A 298 -21.36 -14.49 -1.15
CA GLU A 298 -20.86 -13.20 -0.66
C GLU A 298 -20.34 -12.28 -1.78
N GLN A 299 -20.26 -12.75 -3.02
CA GLN A 299 -19.71 -12.11 -4.21
C GLN A 299 -18.19 -11.88 -4.15
N ALA A 300 -17.62 -11.42 -3.02
CA ALA A 300 -16.19 -11.25 -2.84
C ALA A 300 -15.79 -11.30 -1.38
N ILE A 301 -14.55 -11.74 -1.11
CA ILE A 301 -13.90 -11.67 0.19
C ILE A 301 -12.69 -10.76 0.06
N TRP A 302 -12.55 -9.81 0.98
CA TRP A 302 -11.61 -8.71 0.86
C TRP A 302 -10.43 -8.88 1.81
N LEU A 303 -9.24 -8.49 1.34
CA LEU A 303 -8.02 -8.52 2.15
C LEU A 303 -8.02 -7.41 3.19
N ASP A 304 -8.62 -6.27 2.86
CA ASP A 304 -8.78 -5.10 3.72
C ASP A 304 -10.14 -4.45 3.43
N TYR A 305 -10.89 -4.16 4.47
CA TYR A 305 -12.22 -3.55 4.38
C TYR A 305 -12.19 -2.04 4.61
N GLY A 306 -11.04 -1.46 4.96
CA GLY A 306 -10.84 -0.01 4.93
C GLY A 306 -10.91 0.53 3.51
N ARG A 307 -10.86 1.85 3.35
CA ARG A 307 -10.90 2.43 2.01
C ARG A 307 -9.52 2.70 1.42
N ASP A 308 -8.46 2.56 2.21
CA ASP A 308 -7.14 3.05 1.84
C ASP A 308 -6.08 1.93 1.83
N ASN A 309 -6.39 0.82 1.13
CA ASN A 309 -5.43 -0.23 0.79
C ASN A 309 -5.76 -0.79 -0.59
N TYR A 310 -4.92 -0.49 -1.58
CA TYR A 310 -5.14 -0.83 -2.97
C TYR A 310 -3.86 -1.29 -3.66
N ALA A 311 -4.01 -2.00 -4.80
CA ALA A 311 -2.92 -2.42 -5.69
C ALA A 311 -1.80 -3.20 -4.97
N GLY A 312 -2.11 -3.78 -3.80
CA GLY A 312 -1.11 -4.45 -2.97
C GLY A 312 -0.68 -5.78 -3.56
N VAL A 313 0.64 -6.03 -3.49
CA VAL A 313 1.29 -7.25 -3.98
C VAL A 313 2.35 -7.73 -3.01
N THR A 314 2.90 -8.92 -3.23
CA THR A 314 3.89 -9.54 -2.36
C THR A 314 5.30 -9.49 -2.94
N TRP A 315 6.33 -9.53 -2.06
CA TRP A 315 7.72 -9.66 -2.48
C TRP A 315 8.00 -11.01 -3.12
N SER A 316 8.73 -10.99 -4.24
CA SER A 316 9.33 -12.17 -4.86
C SER A 316 10.66 -12.54 -4.19
N ASP A 317 11.08 -13.77 -4.33
CA ASP A 317 12.42 -14.28 -3.95
C ASP A 317 12.77 -14.12 -2.46
N ILE A 318 11.76 -14.05 -1.56
CA ILE A 318 12.00 -14.11 -0.12
C ILE A 318 12.67 -15.45 0.22
N PRO A 319 13.79 -15.44 0.98
CA PRO A 319 14.50 -16.66 1.33
C PRO A 319 13.61 -17.67 2.06
N GLU A 320 13.77 -18.96 1.79
CA GLU A 320 13.03 -20.04 2.47
C GLU A 320 13.21 -20.01 4.00
N THR A 321 14.32 -19.48 4.49
CA THR A 321 14.60 -19.30 5.92
C THR A 321 13.70 -18.27 6.58
N ASP A 322 13.15 -17.32 5.83
CA ASP A 322 12.14 -16.35 6.32
C ASP A 322 10.73 -16.94 6.17
N SER A 323 10.45 -17.62 5.08
CA SER A 323 9.19 -18.30 4.75
C SER A 323 7.91 -17.45 4.80
N ARG A 324 7.97 -16.16 5.15
CA ARG A 324 6.81 -15.26 5.19
C ARG A 324 6.36 -14.87 3.79
N ARG A 325 5.07 -14.68 3.60
CA ARG A 325 4.52 -14.00 2.43
C ARG A 325 4.33 -12.52 2.79
N LEU A 326 5.34 -11.73 2.46
CA LEU A 326 5.38 -10.30 2.78
C LEU A 326 4.57 -9.51 1.74
N PHE A 327 3.68 -8.65 2.21
CA PHE A 327 2.73 -7.87 1.43
C PHE A 327 2.87 -6.38 1.75
N LEU A 328 2.63 -5.54 0.74
CA LEU A 328 2.53 -4.09 0.87
C LEU A 328 1.48 -3.57 -0.11
N GLY A 329 0.64 -2.61 0.32
CA GLY A 329 -0.35 -1.97 -0.53
C GLY A 329 -0.16 -0.46 -0.63
N TRP A 330 -0.76 0.16 -1.63
CA TRP A 330 -0.87 1.61 -1.72
C TRP A 330 -1.94 2.10 -0.74
N MET A 331 -1.54 2.97 0.18
CA MET A 331 -2.45 3.62 1.13
C MET A 331 -3.14 4.80 0.44
N GLY A 332 -4.19 4.48 -0.29
CA GLY A 332 -4.97 5.46 -1.04
C GLY A 332 -6.20 4.84 -1.70
N ASN A 333 -7.03 5.71 -2.27
CA ASN A 333 -8.24 5.32 -2.99
C ASN A 333 -8.44 6.27 -4.17
N TRP A 334 -8.67 5.73 -5.36
CA TRP A 334 -8.84 6.53 -6.58
C TRP A 334 -9.97 7.56 -6.52
N ASP A 335 -10.95 7.37 -5.62
CA ASP A 335 -12.04 8.32 -5.44
C ASP A 335 -11.56 9.72 -5.01
N TYR A 336 -10.41 9.84 -4.30
CA TYR A 336 -9.94 11.10 -3.72
C TYR A 336 -8.42 11.27 -3.64
N ALA A 337 -7.62 10.27 -3.96
CA ALA A 337 -6.17 10.33 -3.74
C ALA A 337 -5.51 11.54 -4.41
N GLN A 338 -5.96 11.93 -5.61
CA GLN A 338 -5.36 13.05 -6.35
C GLN A 338 -5.59 14.42 -5.71
N VAL A 339 -6.58 14.54 -4.82
CA VAL A 339 -6.95 15.81 -4.17
C VAL A 339 -6.70 15.79 -2.65
N ALA A 340 -6.09 14.73 -2.11
CA ALA A 340 -5.73 14.66 -0.69
C ALA A 340 -4.89 15.88 -0.26
N PRO A 341 -5.08 16.45 0.96
CA PRO A 341 -4.50 17.73 1.37
C PRO A 341 -3.05 17.60 1.85
N THR A 342 -2.17 17.01 1.03
CA THR A 342 -0.74 16.85 1.30
C THR A 342 0.12 17.58 0.29
N SER A 343 1.27 18.11 0.69
CA SER A 343 2.24 18.81 -0.14
C SER A 343 3.59 18.87 0.58
N PRO A 344 4.73 18.74 -0.10
CA PRO A 344 4.95 18.59 -1.55
C PRO A 344 4.91 17.12 -2.03
N TRP A 345 4.40 16.22 -1.25
CA TRP A 345 4.30 14.78 -1.49
C TRP A 345 2.84 14.33 -1.52
N ARG A 346 2.58 13.17 -2.10
CA ARG A 346 1.24 12.58 -2.08
C ARG A 346 1.31 11.06 -2.03
N SER A 347 0.50 10.46 -1.14
CA SER A 347 0.33 9.04 -0.87
C SER A 347 1.43 8.42 0.00
N ALA A 348 1.10 7.24 0.52
CA ALA A 348 1.98 6.39 1.31
C ALA A 348 1.75 4.93 0.92
N MET A 349 2.61 4.02 1.36
CA MET A 349 2.33 2.59 1.40
C MET A 349 1.73 2.22 2.75
N THR A 350 1.01 1.10 2.84
CA THR A 350 0.58 0.51 4.12
C THR A 350 1.78 0.06 4.95
N LEU A 351 1.59 -0.34 6.19
CA LEU A 351 2.60 -1.10 6.92
C LEU A 351 2.87 -2.41 6.17
N PRO A 352 4.12 -2.89 6.13
CA PRO A 352 4.42 -4.22 5.63
C PRO A 352 3.73 -5.29 6.49
N ARG A 353 3.10 -6.28 5.84
CA ARG A 353 2.32 -7.34 6.48
C ARG A 353 2.83 -8.72 6.08
N SER A 354 2.72 -9.69 6.95
CA SER A 354 2.80 -11.11 6.62
C SER A 354 1.39 -11.63 6.36
N LEU A 355 1.15 -12.24 5.21
CA LEU A 355 -0.11 -12.92 4.91
C LEU A 355 -0.02 -14.37 5.40
N GLU A 356 -1.00 -14.79 6.17
CA GLU A 356 -1.07 -16.12 6.76
C GLU A 356 -2.44 -16.75 6.47
N LEU A 357 -2.47 -18.06 6.20
CA LEU A 357 -3.70 -18.78 5.89
C LEU A 357 -4.19 -19.55 7.12
N PHE A 358 -5.43 -19.32 7.50
CA PHE A 358 -6.10 -19.96 8.63
C PHE A 358 -7.40 -20.64 8.22
N SER A 359 -7.77 -21.68 8.99
CA SER A 359 -9.13 -22.16 9.05
C SER A 359 -9.80 -21.59 10.30
N THR A 360 -10.90 -20.89 10.13
CA THR A 360 -11.71 -20.36 11.24
C THR A 360 -12.45 -21.48 11.98
N ASN A 361 -13.01 -21.18 13.14
CA ASN A 361 -13.72 -22.19 13.97
C ASN A 361 -14.90 -22.87 13.24
N ASN A 362 -15.47 -22.22 12.24
CA ASN A 362 -16.51 -22.76 11.38
C ASN A 362 -16.00 -23.40 10.08
N GLY A 363 -14.68 -23.64 9.99
CA GLY A 363 -14.03 -24.33 8.87
C GLY A 363 -13.80 -23.48 7.62
N LYS A 364 -14.05 -22.16 7.66
CA LYS A 364 -13.83 -21.26 6.54
C LYS A 364 -12.35 -20.90 6.40
N LEU A 365 -11.83 -20.95 5.17
CA LEU A 365 -10.47 -20.50 4.88
C LEU A 365 -10.40 -18.97 4.82
N ARG A 366 -9.47 -18.37 5.55
CA ARG A 366 -9.27 -16.91 5.60
C ARG A 366 -7.79 -16.55 5.59
N ILE A 367 -7.49 -15.42 4.97
CA ILE A 367 -6.18 -14.79 5.06
C ILE A 367 -6.19 -13.81 6.23
N ALA A 368 -5.23 -13.97 7.13
CA ALA A 368 -4.91 -12.97 8.12
C ALA A 368 -3.79 -12.07 7.60
N SER A 369 -3.99 -10.77 7.72
CA SER A 369 -2.96 -9.74 7.48
C SER A 369 -2.30 -9.38 8.79
N VAL A 370 -1.07 -9.85 9.02
CA VAL A 370 -0.37 -9.67 10.29
C VAL A 370 0.74 -8.62 10.13
N PRO A 371 0.75 -7.53 10.93
CA PRO A 371 1.86 -6.57 10.91
C PRO A 371 3.19 -7.28 11.17
N ILE A 372 4.24 -6.94 10.41
CA ILE A 372 5.52 -7.63 10.52
C ILE A 372 6.17 -7.42 11.90
N LYS A 373 6.93 -8.42 12.35
CA LYS A 373 7.58 -8.41 13.67
C LYS A 373 8.61 -7.29 13.84
N GLU A 374 9.20 -6.81 12.76
CA GLU A 374 10.19 -5.75 12.72
C GLU A 374 9.63 -4.42 13.27
N LEU A 375 8.34 -4.16 13.14
CA LEU A 375 7.66 -2.99 13.71
C LEU A 375 7.88 -2.84 15.22
N LYS A 376 8.09 -3.96 15.94
CA LYS A 376 8.41 -3.93 17.38
C LYS A 376 9.69 -3.18 17.70
N THR A 377 10.61 -3.03 16.74
CA THR A 377 11.87 -2.28 16.92
C THR A 377 11.64 -0.76 16.99
N LEU A 378 10.46 -0.30 16.56
CA LEU A 378 10.06 1.11 16.64
C LEU A 378 9.48 1.48 18.01
N ARG A 379 9.17 0.52 18.89
CA ARG A 379 8.61 0.79 20.22
C ARG A 379 9.63 1.51 21.10
N GLU A 380 9.21 2.65 21.67
CA GLU A 380 10.02 3.46 22.61
C GLU A 380 9.58 3.25 24.05
N LEU A 381 8.32 3.55 24.35
CA LEU A 381 7.73 3.37 25.67
C LEU A 381 6.56 2.39 25.59
N THR A 382 6.56 1.42 26.48
CA THR A 382 5.45 0.47 26.64
C THR A 382 4.72 0.75 27.95
N THR A 383 3.44 1.01 27.87
CA THR A 383 2.55 1.16 29.02
C THR A 383 1.60 -0.02 29.08
N ALA A 384 1.72 -0.83 30.12
CA ALA A 384 0.74 -1.89 30.41
C ALA A 384 -0.58 -1.27 30.87
N LEU A 385 -1.70 -1.74 30.35
CA LEU A 385 -3.04 -1.29 30.70
C LEU A 385 -3.66 -2.28 31.68
N ALA A 386 -4.01 -1.79 32.86
CA ALA A 386 -4.70 -2.60 33.85
C ALA A 386 -6.12 -2.97 33.38
N PRO A 387 -6.65 -4.14 33.78
CA PRO A 387 -8.05 -4.46 33.57
C PRO A 387 -8.97 -3.37 34.11
N ALA A 388 -10.03 -3.05 33.35
CA ALA A 388 -10.95 -1.98 33.71
C ALA A 388 -12.35 -2.23 33.16
N ASP A 389 -13.36 -1.86 33.95
CA ASP A 389 -14.76 -1.86 33.48
C ASP A 389 -15.00 -0.68 32.54
N ILE A 390 -15.64 -0.95 31.42
CA ILE A 390 -16.09 0.03 30.44
C ILE A 390 -17.61 0.15 30.57
N ASN A 391 -18.04 1.21 31.24
CA ASN A 391 -19.45 1.52 31.43
C ASN A 391 -19.75 2.90 30.82
N GLY A 392 -20.18 2.93 29.58
CA GLY A 392 -20.22 4.12 28.76
C GLY A 392 -18.85 4.42 28.16
N GLU A 393 -18.04 5.27 28.77
CA GLU A 393 -16.72 5.64 28.27
C GLU A 393 -15.63 5.43 29.34
N TYR A 394 -14.45 5.02 28.90
CA TYR A 394 -13.26 4.87 29.74
C TYR A 394 -12.04 5.42 29.00
N THR A 395 -11.49 6.54 29.48
CA THR A 395 -10.27 7.12 28.92
C THR A 395 -9.05 6.37 29.46
N LEU A 396 -8.21 5.86 28.57
CA LEU A 396 -6.97 5.19 28.97
C LEU A 396 -6.03 6.19 29.67
N PRO A 397 -5.41 5.80 30.80
CA PRO A 397 -4.48 6.67 31.53
C PRO A 397 -3.09 6.69 30.86
N VAL A 398 -3.05 7.06 29.60
CA VAL A 398 -1.84 7.09 28.76
C VAL A 398 -1.74 8.42 28.03
N THR A 399 -0.51 8.80 27.69
CA THR A 399 -0.24 9.95 26.83
C THR A 399 0.65 9.49 25.67
N PHE A 400 0.31 9.93 24.47
CA PHE A 400 1.12 9.75 23.27
C PHE A 400 0.95 11.00 22.39
N LYS A 401 1.73 11.11 21.33
CA LYS A 401 1.60 12.19 20.37
C LYS A 401 1.93 11.66 18.99
N GLY A 402 0.92 11.55 18.15
CA GLY A 402 1.04 11.03 16.78
C GLY A 402 1.12 9.51 16.77
N GLN A 403 2.33 8.95 16.73
CA GLN A 403 2.56 7.55 16.45
C GLN A 403 2.35 6.67 17.68
N MET A 404 1.50 5.64 17.51
CA MET A 404 1.31 4.62 18.56
C MET A 404 0.94 3.25 17.99
N GLU A 405 1.20 2.22 18.77
CA GLU A 405 0.64 0.89 18.63
C GLU A 405 -0.18 0.56 19.88
N LEU A 406 -1.43 0.14 19.67
CA LEU A 406 -2.34 -0.27 20.74
C LEU A 406 -2.73 -1.73 20.52
N GLN A 407 -2.52 -2.54 21.56
CA GLN A 407 -2.94 -3.93 21.62
C GLN A 407 -3.82 -4.12 22.85
N ILE A 408 -5.11 -4.40 22.66
CA ILE A 408 -6.06 -4.59 23.76
C ILE A 408 -7.03 -5.73 23.46
N GLU A 409 -7.50 -6.36 24.53
CA GLU A 409 -8.58 -7.31 24.48
C GLU A 409 -9.78 -6.76 25.26
N ILE A 410 -10.93 -6.65 24.57
CA ILE A 410 -12.20 -6.23 25.15
C ILE A 410 -13.16 -7.40 25.16
N THR A 411 -13.72 -7.70 26.35
CA THR A 411 -14.74 -8.71 26.54
C THR A 411 -16.07 -8.10 26.96
N TRP A 412 -17.17 -8.77 26.65
CA TRP A 412 -18.51 -8.40 27.14
C TRP A 412 -19.31 -9.64 27.51
N THR A 413 -20.05 -9.57 28.59
CA THR A 413 -20.96 -10.61 29.07
C THR A 413 -22.38 -10.07 29.30
N ASP A 414 -22.54 -8.75 29.21
CA ASP A 414 -23.84 -8.10 29.35
C ASP A 414 -24.61 -8.23 28.03
N GLU A 415 -25.72 -9.00 28.06
CA GLU A 415 -26.59 -9.20 26.89
C GLU A 415 -27.21 -7.89 26.35
N LYS A 416 -27.19 -6.83 27.15
CA LYS A 416 -27.66 -5.50 26.74
C LYS A 416 -26.61 -4.72 25.95
N SER A 417 -25.35 -5.17 25.93
CA SER A 417 -24.32 -4.51 25.16
C SER A 417 -24.63 -4.56 23.67
N THR A 418 -24.69 -3.39 23.05
CA THR A 418 -25.03 -3.25 21.63
C THR A 418 -23.85 -2.85 20.77
N GLU A 419 -22.92 -2.10 21.35
CA GLU A 419 -21.76 -1.55 20.61
C GLU A 419 -20.60 -1.35 21.58
N LEU A 420 -19.38 -1.63 21.13
CA LEU A 420 -18.15 -1.33 21.85
C LEU A 420 -17.04 -0.91 20.88
N GLY A 421 -15.98 -0.30 21.40
CA GLY A 421 -14.85 0.08 20.53
C GLY A 421 -13.88 1.07 21.13
N ILE A 422 -13.13 1.70 20.24
CA ILE A 422 -12.02 2.62 20.49
C ILE A 422 -12.30 3.95 19.78
N GLU A 423 -12.01 5.05 20.46
CA GLU A 423 -11.94 6.37 19.88
C GLU A 423 -10.57 6.97 20.17
N ILE A 424 -9.87 7.43 19.15
CA ILE A 424 -8.65 8.24 19.29
C ILE A 424 -8.99 9.70 19.00
N ALA A 425 -8.49 10.61 19.80
CA ALA A 425 -8.85 12.03 19.73
C ALA A 425 -7.67 12.96 20.04
N ASN A 426 -7.80 14.21 19.59
CA ASN A 426 -6.90 15.29 19.93
C ASN A 426 -7.58 16.34 20.84
N THR A 427 -6.84 17.38 21.21
CA THR A 427 -7.33 18.42 22.13
C THR A 427 -8.39 19.34 21.51
N LYS A 428 -8.51 19.36 20.18
CA LYS A 428 -9.52 20.13 19.45
C LYS A 428 -10.85 19.40 19.26
N GLY A 429 -10.93 18.14 19.73
CA GLY A 429 -12.12 17.31 19.61
C GLY A 429 -12.27 16.60 18.27
N GLU A 430 -11.26 16.70 17.39
CA GLU A 430 -11.17 15.82 16.22
C GLU A 430 -10.92 14.40 16.70
N HIS A 431 -11.58 13.42 16.09
CA HIS A 431 -11.48 12.03 16.51
C HIS A 431 -11.74 11.04 15.37
N TYR A 432 -11.07 9.92 15.46
CA TYR A 432 -11.29 8.73 14.63
C TYR A 432 -11.83 7.60 15.51
N ARG A 433 -12.87 6.90 15.06
CA ARG A 433 -13.55 5.88 15.84
C ARG A 433 -13.52 4.53 15.13
N ILE A 434 -13.24 3.48 15.90
CA ILE A 434 -13.37 2.08 15.52
C ILE A 434 -14.41 1.47 16.45
N GLY A 435 -15.49 0.90 15.91
CA GLY A 435 -16.55 0.27 16.70
C GLY A 435 -16.87 -1.11 16.22
N TYR A 436 -17.53 -1.87 17.08
CA TYR A 436 -18.08 -3.17 16.79
C TYR A 436 -19.56 -3.20 17.18
N ASP A 437 -20.42 -3.42 16.19
CA ASP A 437 -21.85 -3.69 16.37
C ASP A 437 -22.02 -5.17 16.71
N ILE A 438 -22.40 -5.43 17.96
CA ILE A 438 -22.47 -6.79 18.51
C ILE A 438 -23.58 -7.60 17.85
N ALA A 439 -24.73 -6.99 17.63
CA ALA A 439 -25.89 -7.67 17.08
C ALA A 439 -25.68 -8.10 15.62
N ASN A 440 -25.04 -7.27 14.84
CA ASN A 440 -24.77 -7.51 13.43
C ASN A 440 -23.42 -8.17 13.17
N GLN A 441 -22.56 -8.31 14.19
CA GLN A 441 -21.18 -8.84 14.09
C GLN A 441 -20.34 -8.07 13.06
N ILE A 442 -20.47 -6.74 13.06
CA ILE A 442 -19.82 -5.85 12.08
C ILE A 442 -18.90 -4.88 12.82
N PHE A 443 -17.63 -4.83 12.40
CA PHE A 443 -16.74 -3.71 12.70
C PHE A 443 -17.10 -2.51 11.83
N TYR A 444 -16.84 -1.32 12.34
CA TYR A 444 -16.88 -0.11 11.53
C TYR A 444 -15.75 0.84 11.91
N THR A 445 -15.33 1.65 10.95
CA THR A 445 -14.50 2.84 11.19
C THR A 445 -15.25 4.10 10.78
N ASP A 446 -14.98 5.20 11.48
CA ASP A 446 -15.60 6.50 11.23
C ASP A 446 -14.55 7.61 11.31
N ARG A 447 -14.21 8.16 10.15
CA ARG A 447 -13.27 9.29 10.00
C ARG A 447 -13.94 10.63 9.74
N SER A 448 -15.26 10.70 9.81
CA SER A 448 -16.02 11.92 9.48
C SER A 448 -15.68 13.13 10.35
N LYS A 449 -15.05 12.90 11.51
CA LYS A 449 -14.58 13.91 12.45
C LYS A 449 -13.08 13.84 12.72
N ALA A 450 -12.31 13.17 11.86
CA ALA A 450 -10.89 12.94 12.05
C ALA A 450 -10.01 14.02 11.37
N GLY A 451 -10.50 15.24 11.26
CA GLY A 451 -9.83 16.39 10.67
C GLY A 451 -10.45 16.87 9.37
N ASP A 452 -9.62 17.37 8.45
CA ASP A 452 -10.10 17.90 7.15
C ASP A 452 -10.70 16.80 6.28
N ALA A 453 -11.98 16.93 5.99
CA ALA A 453 -12.73 16.07 5.09
C ALA A 453 -13.33 16.87 3.90
N GLY A 454 -13.11 18.17 3.84
CA GLY A 454 -13.72 19.08 2.86
C GLY A 454 -13.10 19.04 1.47
N PHE A 455 -11.98 18.36 1.28
CA PHE A 455 -11.27 18.30 0.00
C PHE A 455 -11.93 17.38 -1.03
N SER A 456 -12.82 16.46 -0.62
CA SER A 456 -13.56 15.57 -1.51
C SER A 456 -14.88 15.11 -0.91
N ASP A 457 -15.96 15.22 -1.66
CA ASP A 457 -17.29 14.73 -1.27
C ASP A 457 -17.33 13.21 -1.08
N LYS A 458 -16.36 12.48 -1.65
CA LYS A 458 -16.27 11.03 -1.57
C LYS A 458 -15.45 10.53 -0.36
N PHE A 459 -14.79 11.41 0.38
CA PHE A 459 -13.82 11.02 1.40
C PHE A 459 -14.45 10.47 2.67
N ALA A 460 -15.43 11.19 3.24
CA ALA A 460 -16.00 10.87 4.57
C ALA A 460 -17.53 10.70 4.52
N LEU A 461 -18.05 10.11 3.44
CA LEU A 461 -19.49 9.98 3.19
C LEU A 461 -20.22 9.12 4.21
N LYS A 462 -19.59 8.07 4.69
CA LYS A 462 -20.20 7.05 5.56
C LYS A 462 -19.14 6.36 6.40
N LYS A 463 -19.57 5.63 7.43
CA LYS A 463 -18.74 4.65 8.12
C LYS A 463 -18.32 3.56 7.14
N HIS A 464 -17.08 3.11 7.26
CA HIS A 464 -16.63 1.90 6.55
C HIS A 464 -16.97 0.70 7.43
N THR A 465 -17.40 -0.39 6.85
CA THR A 465 -17.84 -1.57 7.59
C THR A 465 -17.09 -2.82 7.15
N ALA A 466 -16.90 -3.74 8.10
CA ALA A 466 -16.23 -5.01 7.87
C ALA A 466 -16.91 -6.13 8.67
N PRO A 467 -17.13 -7.32 8.09
CA PRO A 467 -17.62 -8.45 8.86
C PRO A 467 -16.57 -8.92 9.87
N ARG A 468 -17.00 -9.42 11.01
CA ARG A 468 -16.13 -10.17 11.91
C ARG A 468 -16.01 -11.61 11.42
N MET A 469 -14.79 -12.13 11.36
CA MET A 469 -14.50 -13.45 10.77
C MET A 469 -14.55 -14.60 11.79
N VAL A 470 -14.66 -14.30 13.09
CA VAL A 470 -14.70 -15.28 14.19
C VAL A 470 -15.83 -14.96 15.16
N ASP A 471 -16.39 -16.00 15.78
CA ASP A 471 -17.41 -15.88 16.79
C ASP A 471 -16.82 -15.65 18.18
N GLY A 472 -17.64 -15.14 19.12
CA GLY A 472 -17.29 -15.01 20.53
C GLY A 472 -17.52 -13.60 21.08
N ASN A 473 -17.40 -13.50 22.40
CA ASN A 473 -17.62 -12.27 23.19
C ASN A 473 -16.32 -11.63 23.68
N SER A 474 -15.21 -11.90 23.00
CA SER A 474 -13.92 -11.25 23.19
C SER A 474 -13.39 -10.83 21.84
N ILE A 475 -12.86 -9.60 21.74
CA ILE A 475 -12.21 -9.07 20.54
C ILE A 475 -10.80 -8.64 20.91
N TYR A 476 -9.84 -9.10 20.13
CA TYR A 476 -8.48 -8.57 20.16
C TYR A 476 -8.34 -7.47 19.13
N PHE A 477 -8.10 -6.24 19.60
CA PHE A 477 -7.83 -5.05 18.80
C PHE A 477 -6.33 -4.83 18.72
N HIS A 478 -5.78 -4.80 17.53
CA HIS A 478 -4.41 -4.36 17.26
C HIS A 478 -4.47 -3.17 16.32
N LEU A 479 -4.02 -2.01 16.76
CA LEU A 479 -4.16 -0.74 16.05
C LEU A 479 -2.82 -0.04 15.96
N PHE A 480 -2.42 0.36 14.78
CA PHE A 480 -1.36 1.32 14.53
C PHE A 480 -1.98 2.65 14.12
N VAL A 481 -1.46 3.73 14.68
CA VAL A 481 -1.83 5.11 14.34
C VAL A 481 -0.58 5.85 13.94
N ASP A 482 -0.67 6.58 12.83
CA ASP A 482 0.35 7.49 12.34
C ASP A 482 -0.24 8.90 12.23
N ASP A 483 0.53 9.88 11.79
CA ASP A 483 0.10 11.29 11.71
C ASP A 483 -1.16 11.50 10.85
N ALA A 484 -1.37 10.65 9.84
CA ALA A 484 -2.47 10.77 8.89
C ALA A 484 -3.14 9.44 8.54
N SER A 485 -2.98 8.39 9.34
CA SER A 485 -3.58 7.09 9.06
C SER A 485 -3.78 6.23 10.30
N ALA A 486 -4.67 5.25 10.16
CA ALA A 486 -4.82 4.15 11.10
C ALA A 486 -4.94 2.81 10.35
N GLU A 487 -4.23 1.80 10.83
CA GLU A 487 -4.37 0.43 10.39
C GLU A 487 -4.88 -0.43 11.56
N PHE A 488 -6.08 -0.93 11.42
CA PHE A 488 -6.76 -1.75 12.42
C PHE A 488 -6.77 -3.21 11.99
N PHE A 489 -6.32 -4.07 12.91
CA PHE A 489 -6.26 -5.51 12.74
C PHE A 489 -7.05 -6.16 13.89
N ALA A 490 -8.21 -6.73 13.57
CA ALA A 490 -9.01 -7.45 14.55
C ALA A 490 -8.70 -8.94 14.54
N ASP A 491 -8.80 -9.55 15.72
CA ASP A 491 -8.73 -11.01 15.90
C ASP A 491 -7.51 -11.64 15.17
N GLY A 492 -6.32 -11.02 15.38
CA GLY A 492 -5.08 -11.48 14.77
C GLY A 492 -4.91 -11.14 13.29
N GLY A 493 -5.65 -10.16 12.77
CA GLY A 493 -5.57 -9.72 11.38
C GLY A 493 -6.53 -10.43 10.43
N LEU A 494 -7.48 -11.21 10.95
CA LEU A 494 -8.54 -11.85 10.16
C LEU A 494 -9.53 -10.83 9.59
N THR A 495 -9.74 -9.71 10.28
CA THR A 495 -10.42 -8.53 9.75
C THR A 495 -9.47 -7.35 9.81
N THR A 496 -9.24 -6.69 8.69
CA THR A 496 -8.34 -5.53 8.60
C THR A 496 -9.06 -4.35 7.98
N MET A 497 -8.81 -3.14 8.52
CA MET A 497 -9.34 -1.89 7.99
C MET A 497 -8.25 -0.82 8.02
N THR A 498 -7.91 -0.28 6.85
CA THR A 498 -6.94 0.79 6.66
C THR A 498 -7.64 2.07 6.24
N ASP A 499 -7.41 3.15 6.97
CA ASP A 499 -7.99 4.46 6.69
C ASP A 499 -6.97 5.58 6.84
N ILE A 500 -7.02 6.56 5.93
CA ILE A 500 -6.34 7.84 6.06
C ILE A 500 -7.27 8.91 6.63
N PHE A 501 -6.69 9.92 7.29
CA PHE A 501 -7.37 11.10 7.83
C PHE A 501 -6.39 12.27 7.94
N PHE A 502 -6.90 13.50 8.15
CA PHE A 502 -6.08 14.70 8.13
C PHE A 502 -6.38 15.62 9.32
N PRO A 503 -5.97 15.25 10.56
CA PRO A 503 -6.25 16.04 11.74
C PRO A 503 -5.43 17.34 11.76
N SER A 504 -5.98 18.40 12.32
CA SER A 504 -5.31 19.69 12.43
C SER A 504 -4.15 19.69 13.45
N GLU A 505 -4.13 18.72 14.36
CA GLU A 505 -3.05 18.39 15.27
C GLU A 505 -3.04 16.88 15.54
N PRO A 506 -1.89 16.28 15.90
CA PRO A 506 -1.79 14.85 16.17
C PRO A 506 -2.77 14.38 17.24
N PHE A 507 -3.29 13.16 17.11
CA PHE A 507 -4.05 12.51 18.16
C PHE A 507 -3.18 12.27 19.40
N SER A 508 -3.79 12.32 20.59
CA SER A 508 -3.06 12.28 21.87
C SER A 508 -3.79 11.54 22.99
N SER A 509 -5.00 11.07 22.75
CA SER A 509 -5.81 10.34 23.74
C SER A 509 -6.54 9.16 23.13
N VAL A 510 -6.74 8.12 23.94
CA VAL A 510 -7.53 6.93 23.59
C VAL A 510 -8.66 6.80 24.59
N ARG A 511 -9.86 6.59 24.07
CA ARG A 511 -11.06 6.31 24.85
C ARG A 511 -11.67 4.99 24.37
N LEU A 512 -11.96 4.11 25.31
CA LEU A 512 -12.75 2.93 25.08
C LEU A 512 -14.22 3.26 25.36
N PHE A 513 -15.14 2.65 24.64
CA PHE A 513 -16.57 2.87 24.85
C PHE A 513 -17.38 1.57 24.76
N SER A 514 -18.51 1.55 25.49
CA SER A 514 -19.53 0.50 25.42
C SER A 514 -20.91 1.15 25.52
N LYS A 515 -21.85 0.73 24.67
CA LYS A 515 -23.24 1.19 24.67
C LYS A 515 -24.22 0.06 24.98
N GLY A 516 -25.34 0.39 25.60
CA GLY A 516 -26.40 -0.54 25.95
C GLY A 516 -26.11 -1.39 27.18
N GLY A 517 -24.88 -1.80 27.38
CA GLY A 517 -24.40 -2.60 28.48
C GLY A 517 -22.93 -2.33 28.80
N LYS A 518 -22.34 -3.14 29.67
CA LYS A 518 -20.95 -3.06 30.10
C LYS A 518 -20.05 -3.96 29.27
N ALA A 519 -18.83 -3.48 29.05
CA ALA A 519 -17.71 -4.28 28.56
C ALA A 519 -16.53 -4.19 29.54
N ASN A 520 -15.51 -4.98 29.31
CA ASN A 520 -14.33 -5.05 30.15
C ASN A 520 -13.06 -5.05 29.32
N LEU A 521 -12.12 -4.16 29.61
CA LEU A 521 -10.74 -4.27 29.16
C LEU A 521 -10.09 -5.39 30.00
N SER A 522 -9.81 -6.54 29.41
CA SER A 522 -9.23 -7.67 30.11
C SER A 522 -7.71 -7.57 30.22
N GLN A 523 -7.05 -7.11 29.16
CA GLN A 523 -5.62 -6.86 29.11
C GLN A 523 -5.27 -5.89 27.98
N GLY A 524 -4.11 -5.25 28.05
CA GLY A 524 -3.65 -4.40 26.98
C GLY A 524 -2.30 -3.78 27.19
N GLN A 525 -1.76 -3.23 26.10
CA GLN A 525 -0.54 -2.45 26.06
C GLN A 525 -0.67 -1.34 25.03
N LEU A 526 -0.12 -0.17 25.37
CA LEU A 526 0.11 0.91 24.43
C LEU A 526 1.61 1.15 24.30
N HIS A 527 2.08 1.26 23.07
CA HIS A 527 3.46 1.59 22.76
C HIS A 527 3.50 2.91 22.00
N THR A 528 4.33 3.85 22.46
CA THR A 528 4.73 4.98 21.60
C THR A 528 5.78 4.49 20.61
N LEU A 529 5.73 5.02 19.40
CA LEU A 529 6.60 4.56 18.32
C LEU A 529 7.49 5.72 17.84
N LYS A 530 8.73 5.39 17.49
CA LYS A 530 9.63 6.32 16.78
C LYS A 530 9.41 6.22 15.29
N GLY A 531 9.61 7.34 14.60
CA GLY A 531 9.54 7.38 13.14
C GLY A 531 10.66 6.59 12.46
N ILE A 532 10.41 6.16 11.22
CA ILE A 532 11.36 5.44 10.36
C ILE A 532 12.27 6.39 9.58
N TRP A 533 11.91 7.67 9.49
CA TRP A 533 12.69 8.68 8.76
C TRP A 533 13.74 9.33 9.68
N LYS A 534 14.94 9.55 9.15
CA LYS A 534 16.08 10.19 9.86
C LYS A 534 16.23 11.64 9.49
#